data_4b9d1d9b0369cbb0ce9306e9a360fe6b
#
_entry.id   4b9d1d9b0369cbb0ce9306e9a360fe6b
#
_cell.length_a   1.000
_cell.length_b   1.000
_cell.length_c   1.000
_cell.angle_alpha   90.00
_cell.angle_beta   90.00
_cell.angle_gamma   90.00
#
_symmetry.space_group_name_H-M   'P 1'
#
loop_
_entity.id
_entity.type
_entity.pdbx_description
1 polymer ?
#
loop_
_entity_poly.entity_id
_entity_poly.type
_entity_poly.pdbx_seq_one_letter_code
_entity_poly.pdbx_strand_id
1 'polypeptide(L)'
;MHDLTASQRKIIGSERHVWPNELAFTEAIYAERLELIQKDILARGLSVVILFDPENMYWLTGYQTIGYFTFQAMCIPASGKPVIVTRVVNRDMALALPTIGDAISVFDTQDHVDVLEAYLKGTVPTGQIGIDTTSRYLNICDYTRLVDRLGGRFKPFINVIEAHRMVKTSYELDRMRAAASAVKAGIDAALKTIAVGKTDNDLAAALYQGSIAAGSEYIGHPPMVVTGPRSELCFALWKRNTIEKGDVVLLEGAGCVDRYHAMMSRSAVVGKATDEHKATADALVEILETAIDTIKPGVTSGEVDFACRQKVEKRGLGQYFKSRTAYGIGIGFPPNWAEGHIYSLRPNDPMVLQPNMTFHVIPTMFRKGFGMAISDSVRVTEDGCEVLTNYPRDLMEIDA
;
A
#
# COMPACT_ATOMS: atom_id res chain seq x y z
N MET A 1 32.30 20.23 -4.18
CA MET A 1 31.96 19.61 -2.88
C MET A 1 32.15 20.67 -1.80
N HIS A 2 31.10 21.13 -1.12
CA HIS A 2 31.28 21.95 0.06
C HIS A 2 31.96 21.09 1.14
N ASP A 3 33.08 21.58 1.67
CA ASP A 3 33.80 20.89 2.73
C ASP A 3 32.90 20.70 3.95
N LEU A 4 32.77 19.47 4.41
CA LEU A 4 32.02 19.15 5.61
C LEU A 4 32.65 19.82 6.84
N THR A 5 31.82 20.37 7.72
CA THR A 5 32.27 20.89 9.00
C THR A 5 32.80 19.77 9.91
N ALA A 6 33.55 20.11 10.94
CA ALA A 6 34.03 19.15 11.94
C ALA A 6 32.87 18.38 12.62
N SER A 7 31.75 19.07 12.90
CA SER A 7 30.54 18.45 13.44
C SER A 7 29.90 17.46 12.47
N GLN A 8 29.81 17.82 11.19
CA GLN A 8 29.28 16.93 10.15
C GLN A 8 30.14 15.67 9.97
N ARG A 9 31.48 15.82 10.03
CA ARG A 9 32.39 14.66 10.02
C ARG A 9 32.22 13.74 11.22
N LYS A 10 31.95 14.28 12.42
CA LYS A 10 31.65 13.47 13.61
C LYS A 10 30.37 12.68 13.47
N ILE A 11 29.33 13.27 12.90
CA ILE A 11 28.04 12.58 12.66
C ILE A 11 28.24 11.39 11.70
N ILE A 12 28.96 11.57 10.61
CA ILE A 12 29.25 10.51 9.64
C ILE A 12 30.15 9.42 10.25
N GLY A 13 31.07 9.77 11.12
CA GLY A 13 31.99 8.86 11.79
C GLY A 13 31.43 8.20 13.06
N SER A 14 30.15 8.41 13.40
CA SER A 14 29.52 7.74 14.55
C SER A 14 29.45 6.23 14.35
N GLU A 15 29.62 5.47 15.43
CA GLU A 15 29.53 4.02 15.39
C GLU A 15 28.14 3.56 14.91
N ARG A 16 28.15 2.50 14.11
CA ARG A 16 26.90 1.84 13.69
C ARG A 16 26.31 1.03 14.83
N HIS A 17 25.06 1.30 15.18
CA HIS A 17 24.28 0.49 16.11
C HIS A 17 23.22 -0.30 15.36
N VAL A 18 23.33 -1.63 15.34
CA VAL A 18 22.40 -2.52 14.65
C VAL A 18 21.29 -2.95 15.61
N TRP A 19 20.04 -2.82 15.15
CA TRP A 19 18.84 -3.24 15.85
C TRP A 19 18.14 -4.38 15.07
N PRO A 20 18.53 -5.65 15.32
CA PRO A 20 17.99 -6.78 14.53
C PRO A 20 16.46 -6.91 14.61
N ASN A 21 15.85 -6.46 15.70
CA ASN A 21 14.40 -6.54 15.93
C ASN A 21 13.58 -5.54 15.08
N GLU A 22 14.23 -4.63 14.35
CA GLU A 22 13.56 -3.76 13.37
C GLU A 22 13.18 -4.49 12.06
N LEU A 23 13.73 -5.69 11.84
CA LEU A 23 13.39 -6.47 10.65
C LEU A 23 12.10 -7.27 10.86
N ALA A 24 11.17 -7.17 9.90
CA ALA A 24 9.95 -7.98 9.87
C ALA A 24 10.22 -9.48 9.68
N PHE A 25 11.32 -9.81 9.01
CA PHE A 25 11.72 -11.17 8.66
C PHE A 25 13.20 -11.40 8.99
N THR A 26 13.66 -12.64 8.88
CA THR A 26 15.07 -12.98 9.09
C THR A 26 15.97 -12.36 8.03
N GLU A 27 17.23 -12.11 8.36
CA GLU A 27 18.22 -11.61 7.39
C GLU A 27 18.35 -12.53 6.15
N ALA A 28 18.18 -13.83 6.31
CA ALA A 28 18.23 -14.80 5.20
C ALA A 28 17.19 -14.50 4.12
N ILE A 29 15.96 -14.13 4.50
CA ILE A 29 14.88 -13.77 3.57
C ILE A 29 15.28 -12.52 2.76
N TYR A 30 15.84 -11.51 3.41
CA TYR A 30 16.30 -10.32 2.71
C TYR A 30 17.52 -10.59 1.82
N ALA A 31 18.40 -11.49 2.22
CA ALA A 31 19.52 -11.91 1.38
C ALA A 31 19.05 -12.63 0.11
N GLU A 32 18.08 -13.54 0.21
CA GLU A 32 17.47 -14.20 -0.94
C GLU A 32 16.80 -13.20 -1.91
N ARG A 33 16.07 -12.21 -1.37
CA ARG A 33 15.45 -11.14 -2.17
C ARG A 33 16.52 -10.30 -2.88
N LEU A 34 17.59 -9.96 -2.18
CA LEU A 34 18.70 -9.20 -2.77
C LEU A 34 19.38 -9.98 -3.90
N GLU A 35 19.68 -11.25 -3.70
CA GLU A 35 20.27 -12.11 -4.74
C GLU A 35 19.36 -12.20 -5.97
N LEU A 36 18.05 -12.30 -5.78
CA LEU A 36 17.09 -12.34 -6.86
C LEU A 36 17.15 -11.06 -7.71
N ILE A 37 17.14 -9.90 -7.07
CA ILE A 37 17.22 -8.61 -7.76
C ILE A 37 18.58 -8.39 -8.39
N GLN A 38 19.67 -8.84 -7.76
CA GLN A 38 21.02 -8.77 -8.34
C GLN A 38 21.16 -9.63 -9.61
N LYS A 39 20.50 -10.78 -9.67
CA LYS A 39 20.40 -11.59 -10.91
C LYS A 39 19.67 -10.81 -12.01
N ASP A 40 18.57 -10.13 -11.69
CA ASP A 40 17.86 -9.28 -12.65
C ASP A 40 18.71 -8.10 -13.14
N ILE A 41 19.48 -7.47 -12.25
CA ILE A 41 20.42 -6.38 -12.58
C ILE A 41 21.48 -6.87 -13.58
N LEU A 42 22.12 -8.00 -13.27
CA LEU A 42 23.14 -8.60 -14.14
C LEU A 42 22.58 -9.05 -15.49
N ALA A 43 21.41 -9.68 -15.51
CA ALA A 43 20.75 -10.13 -16.74
C ALA A 43 20.41 -8.99 -17.70
N ARG A 44 20.23 -7.77 -17.17
CA ARG A 44 19.97 -6.54 -17.93
C ARG A 44 21.25 -5.77 -18.29
N GLY A 45 22.42 -6.26 -17.90
CA GLY A 45 23.72 -5.58 -18.15
C GLY A 45 23.86 -4.29 -17.33
N LEU A 46 23.19 -4.19 -16.17
CA LEU A 46 23.26 -3.04 -15.30
C LEU A 46 24.37 -3.23 -14.25
N SER A 47 24.97 -2.15 -13.81
CA SER A 47 25.96 -2.13 -12.74
C SER A 47 25.34 -1.78 -11.37
N VAL A 48 24.29 -1.00 -11.39
CA VAL A 48 23.53 -0.55 -10.21
C VAL A 48 22.10 -0.21 -10.62
N VAL A 49 21.16 -0.36 -9.68
CA VAL A 49 19.79 0.14 -9.82
C VAL A 49 19.53 1.16 -8.71
N ILE A 50 18.84 2.23 -9.04
CA ILE A 50 18.41 3.25 -8.07
C ILE A 50 16.91 3.12 -7.86
N LEU A 51 16.52 2.90 -6.61
CA LEU A 51 15.13 2.85 -6.16
C LEU A 51 14.78 4.13 -5.41
N PHE A 52 13.55 4.61 -5.61
CA PHE A 52 13.00 5.77 -4.90
C PHE A 52 11.77 5.43 -4.08
N ASP A 53 11.04 4.36 -4.42
CA ASP A 53 9.80 3.94 -3.77
C ASP A 53 10.08 3.26 -2.43
N PRO A 54 9.52 3.75 -1.32
CA PRO A 54 9.71 3.17 0.00
C PRO A 54 9.22 1.73 0.08
N GLU A 55 8.18 1.36 -0.67
CA GLU A 55 7.65 -0.01 -0.72
C GLU A 55 8.69 -1.00 -1.26
N ASN A 56 9.40 -0.62 -2.32
CA ASN A 56 10.45 -1.44 -2.92
C ASN A 56 11.69 -1.53 -2.03
N MET A 57 12.08 -0.42 -1.42
CA MET A 57 13.17 -0.37 -0.43
C MET A 57 12.86 -1.27 0.76
N TYR A 58 11.64 -1.17 1.30
CA TYR A 58 11.20 -1.98 2.43
C TYR A 58 11.19 -3.47 2.10
N TRP A 59 10.58 -3.86 0.98
CA TRP A 59 10.54 -5.27 0.56
C TRP A 59 11.93 -5.87 0.45
N LEU A 60 12.88 -5.11 -0.09
CA LEU A 60 14.24 -5.57 -0.34
C LEU A 60 15.12 -5.58 0.90
N THR A 61 14.91 -4.68 1.87
CA THR A 61 15.86 -4.45 2.98
C THR A 61 15.24 -4.37 4.35
N GLY A 62 13.91 -4.27 4.45
CA GLY A 62 13.22 -3.94 5.70
C GLY A 62 13.31 -2.46 6.09
N TYR A 63 13.99 -1.63 5.29
CA TYR A 63 14.14 -0.20 5.60
C TYR A 63 12.81 0.54 5.51
N GLN A 64 12.44 1.19 6.61
CA GLN A 64 11.29 2.07 6.68
C GLN A 64 11.60 3.32 7.48
N THR A 65 11.02 4.43 7.10
CA THR A 65 11.00 5.70 7.80
C THR A 65 9.82 6.52 7.31
N ILE A 66 9.25 7.37 8.14
CA ILE A 66 8.30 8.38 7.64
C ILE A 66 9.03 9.53 6.91
N GLY A 67 10.36 9.60 7.01
CA GLY A 67 11.19 10.65 6.40
C GLY A 67 11.31 10.55 4.87
N TYR A 68 10.69 9.57 4.22
CA TYR A 68 10.67 9.43 2.76
C TYR A 68 9.91 10.56 2.04
N PHE A 69 9.19 11.42 2.74
CA PHE A 69 8.65 12.67 2.17
C PHE A 69 9.75 13.66 1.74
N THR A 70 10.97 13.44 2.18
CA THR A 70 12.18 14.11 1.67
C THR A 70 12.92 13.17 0.72
N PHE A 71 13.93 13.71 0.02
CA PHE A 71 14.71 12.89 -0.91
C PHE A 71 15.37 11.69 -0.23
N GLN A 72 15.21 10.53 -0.83
CA GLN A 72 15.99 9.33 -0.58
C GLN A 72 16.15 8.53 -1.86
N ALA A 73 17.29 7.88 -2.04
CA ALA A 73 17.59 7.01 -3.16
C ALA A 73 18.38 5.79 -2.67
N MET A 74 17.89 4.60 -2.90
CA MET A 74 18.59 3.36 -2.55
C MET A 74 19.27 2.79 -3.78
N CYS A 75 20.59 2.70 -3.73
CA CYS A 75 21.42 2.13 -4.78
C CYS A 75 21.65 0.65 -4.51
N ILE A 76 21.20 -0.20 -5.41
CA ILE A 76 21.38 -1.66 -5.37
C ILE A 76 22.49 -2.03 -6.35
N PRO A 77 23.70 -2.34 -5.90
CA PRO A 77 24.78 -2.76 -6.79
C PRO A 77 24.54 -4.18 -7.31
N ALA A 78 25.12 -4.51 -8.45
CA ALA A 78 25.09 -5.87 -9.01
C ALA A 78 25.71 -6.93 -8.07
N SER A 79 26.51 -6.51 -7.09
CA SER A 79 27.03 -7.34 -6.00
C SER A 79 27.30 -6.52 -4.75
N GLY A 80 27.12 -7.13 -3.57
CA GLY A 80 27.25 -6.44 -2.28
C GLY A 80 25.94 -5.93 -1.74
N LYS A 81 25.97 -5.22 -0.61
CA LYS A 81 24.74 -4.73 0.07
C LYS A 81 24.26 -3.40 -0.52
N PRO A 82 22.96 -3.13 -0.43
CA PRO A 82 22.38 -1.83 -0.79
C PRO A 82 22.99 -0.65 -0.01
N VAL A 83 23.08 0.49 -0.67
CA VAL A 83 23.51 1.76 -0.07
C VAL A 83 22.42 2.79 -0.27
N ILE A 84 22.06 3.53 0.79
CA ILE A 84 21.04 4.56 0.70
C ILE A 84 21.66 5.96 0.75
N VAL A 85 21.23 6.84 -0.13
CA VAL A 85 21.51 8.28 -0.10
C VAL A 85 20.27 8.97 0.46
N THR A 86 20.38 9.57 1.63
CA THR A 86 19.22 10.14 2.35
C THR A 86 19.63 11.30 3.24
N ARG A 87 18.65 12.09 3.71
CA ARG A 87 18.93 13.14 4.70
C ARG A 87 19.67 12.56 5.91
N VAL A 88 20.58 13.32 6.45
CA VAL A 88 21.42 12.92 7.61
C VAL A 88 20.61 12.42 8.80
N VAL A 89 19.40 12.96 9.02
CA VAL A 89 18.52 12.57 10.12
C VAL A 89 17.91 11.15 9.95
N ASN A 90 17.89 10.61 8.73
CA ASN A 90 17.41 9.25 8.45
C ASN A 90 18.54 8.21 8.44
N ARG A 91 19.82 8.67 8.55
CA ARG A 91 21.00 7.81 8.44
C ARG A 91 20.98 6.67 9.45
N ASP A 92 20.70 6.98 10.71
CA ASP A 92 20.78 6.00 11.77
C ASP A 92 19.69 4.93 11.67
N MET A 93 18.49 5.30 11.18
CA MET A 93 17.44 4.33 10.84
C MET A 93 17.89 3.33 9.77
N ALA A 94 18.61 3.78 8.76
CA ALA A 94 19.14 2.90 7.72
C ALA A 94 20.27 1.99 8.26
N LEU A 95 21.20 2.57 9.02
CA LEU A 95 22.33 1.83 9.58
C LEU A 95 21.95 0.92 10.76
N ALA A 96 20.77 1.08 11.34
CA ALA A 96 20.22 0.14 12.30
C ALA A 96 19.97 -1.26 11.69
N LEU A 97 19.79 -1.34 10.37
CA LEU A 97 19.45 -2.59 9.68
C LEU A 97 20.71 -3.31 9.17
N PRO A 98 20.89 -4.61 9.47
CA PRO A 98 22.03 -5.40 8.98
C PRO A 98 21.99 -5.62 7.45
N THR A 99 20.84 -5.41 6.81
CA THR A 99 20.59 -5.58 5.37
C THR A 99 21.12 -4.43 4.52
N ILE A 100 21.43 -3.28 5.12
CA ILE A 100 21.99 -2.09 4.44
C ILE A 100 23.51 -2.05 4.66
N GLY A 101 24.24 -1.82 3.58
CA GLY A 101 25.72 -1.72 3.60
C GLY A 101 26.21 -0.41 4.16
N ASP A 102 25.65 0.72 3.67
CA ASP A 102 26.04 2.07 4.07
C ASP A 102 24.89 3.07 3.83
N ALA A 103 25.00 4.26 4.48
CA ALA A 103 24.08 5.37 4.32
C ALA A 103 24.85 6.68 4.09
N ILE A 104 24.72 7.20 2.88
CA ILE A 104 25.35 8.45 2.47
C ILE A 104 24.47 9.62 2.91
N SER A 105 24.99 10.46 3.78
CA SER A 105 24.25 11.56 4.37
C SER A 105 24.17 12.77 3.45
N VAL A 106 22.96 13.28 3.26
CA VAL A 106 22.68 14.58 2.66
C VAL A 106 22.37 15.58 3.78
N PHE A 107 23.22 16.58 3.96
CA PHE A 107 22.97 17.66 4.91
C PHE A 107 22.07 18.72 4.27
N ASP A 108 21.31 19.46 5.09
CA ASP A 108 20.37 20.49 4.61
C ASP A 108 21.05 21.64 3.82
N THR A 109 22.37 21.74 3.90
CA THR A 109 23.20 22.69 3.14
C THR A 109 23.74 22.13 1.81
N GLN A 110 23.42 20.86 1.50
CA GLN A 110 23.88 20.17 0.30
C GLN A 110 22.73 19.91 -0.67
N ASP A 111 23.05 19.87 -1.94
CA ASP A 111 22.13 19.41 -2.98
C ASP A 111 22.17 17.87 -3.04
N HIS A 112 21.02 17.24 -2.93
CA HIS A 112 20.90 15.78 -2.90
C HIS A 112 21.29 15.13 -4.24
N VAL A 113 21.06 15.80 -5.37
CA VAL A 113 21.46 15.29 -6.69
C VAL A 113 22.97 15.29 -6.80
N ASP A 114 23.66 16.34 -6.28
CA ASP A 114 25.11 16.41 -6.27
C ASP A 114 25.73 15.28 -5.43
N VAL A 115 25.11 14.96 -4.28
CA VAL A 115 25.56 13.87 -3.40
C VAL A 115 25.37 12.52 -4.06
N LEU A 116 24.19 12.27 -4.66
CA LEU A 116 23.90 11.01 -5.36
C LEU A 116 24.84 10.83 -6.58
N GLU A 117 25.02 11.88 -7.37
CA GLU A 117 25.93 11.88 -8.51
C GLU A 117 27.38 11.56 -8.09
N ALA A 118 27.87 12.21 -7.04
CA ALA A 118 29.21 11.95 -6.52
C ALA A 118 29.39 10.50 -6.06
N TYR A 119 28.39 9.95 -5.36
CA TYR A 119 28.39 8.54 -4.98
C TYR A 119 28.46 7.63 -6.21
N LEU A 120 27.58 7.84 -7.20
CA LEU A 120 27.54 7.03 -8.42
C LEU A 120 28.82 7.11 -9.25
N LYS A 121 29.41 8.28 -9.36
CA LYS A 121 30.71 8.46 -10.05
C LYS A 121 31.87 7.76 -9.34
N GLY A 122 31.83 7.75 -8.01
CA GLY A 122 32.85 7.10 -7.19
C GLY A 122 32.77 5.59 -7.18
N THR A 123 31.56 5.02 -7.17
CA THR A 123 31.31 3.57 -7.02
C THR A 123 31.05 2.87 -8.34
N VAL A 124 30.43 3.54 -9.29
CA VAL A 124 30.11 3.05 -10.64
C VAL A 124 30.57 4.06 -11.69
N PRO A 125 31.89 4.25 -11.87
CA PRO A 125 32.43 5.26 -12.78
C PRO A 125 32.02 4.99 -14.24
N THR A 126 31.80 3.73 -14.59
CA THR A 126 31.34 3.29 -15.91
C THR A 126 30.18 2.29 -15.75
N GLY A 127 29.50 1.97 -16.85
CA GLY A 127 28.40 0.99 -16.86
C GLY A 127 27.02 1.64 -16.80
N GLN A 128 26.01 0.81 -17.01
CA GLN A 128 24.61 1.24 -17.09
C GLN A 128 23.96 1.29 -15.69
N ILE A 129 23.07 2.25 -15.51
CA ILE A 129 22.35 2.52 -14.27
C ILE A 129 20.88 2.23 -14.51
N GLY A 130 20.30 1.29 -13.79
CA GLY A 130 18.85 1.05 -13.81
C GLY A 130 18.11 2.10 -13.00
N ILE A 131 16.98 2.58 -13.51
CA ILE A 131 16.13 3.55 -12.82
C ILE A 131 14.66 3.29 -13.13
N ASP A 132 13.81 3.40 -12.11
CA ASP A 132 12.37 3.42 -12.31
C ASP A 132 11.88 4.86 -12.46
N THR A 133 11.52 5.22 -13.69
CA THR A 133 10.98 6.53 -14.03
C THR A 133 9.47 6.66 -13.77
N THR A 134 8.81 5.60 -13.32
CA THR A 134 7.40 5.62 -12.92
C THR A 134 7.20 5.91 -11.44
N SER A 135 8.30 5.95 -10.67
CA SER A 135 8.29 6.27 -9.26
C SER A 135 7.70 7.65 -8.98
N ARG A 136 6.78 7.72 -8.01
CA ARG A 136 6.19 8.98 -7.53
C ARG A 136 7.14 9.81 -6.67
N TYR A 137 8.22 9.22 -6.22
CA TYR A 137 9.22 9.82 -5.33
C TYR A 137 10.43 10.36 -6.10
N LEU A 138 10.49 10.13 -7.41
CA LEU A 138 11.46 10.74 -8.31
C LEU A 138 10.81 11.92 -9.04
N ASN A 139 11.13 13.14 -8.67
CA ASN A 139 10.63 14.30 -9.39
C ASN A 139 11.36 14.50 -10.73
N ILE A 140 10.68 15.13 -11.68
CA ILE A 140 11.19 15.33 -13.04
C ILE A 140 12.47 16.19 -13.04
N CYS A 141 12.58 17.18 -12.16
CA CYS A 141 13.75 18.05 -12.07
C CYS A 141 15.00 17.25 -11.68
N ASP A 142 14.90 16.40 -10.64
CA ASP A 142 16.01 15.57 -10.20
C ASP A 142 16.40 14.54 -11.27
N TYR A 143 15.42 13.91 -11.92
CA TYR A 143 15.68 12.99 -13.02
C TYR A 143 16.41 13.68 -14.17
N THR A 144 15.96 14.85 -14.61
CA THR A 144 16.58 15.61 -15.71
C THR A 144 18.03 15.96 -15.37
N ARG A 145 18.26 16.46 -14.15
CA ARG A 145 19.62 16.81 -13.67
C ARG A 145 20.56 15.60 -13.62
N LEU A 146 20.04 14.42 -13.20
CA LEU A 146 20.83 13.18 -13.19
C LEU A 146 21.18 12.75 -14.63
N VAL A 147 20.23 12.82 -15.55
CA VAL A 147 20.47 12.50 -16.97
C VAL A 147 21.49 13.45 -17.61
N ASP A 148 21.38 14.75 -17.37
CA ASP A 148 22.32 15.75 -17.90
C ASP A 148 23.74 15.51 -17.40
N ARG A 149 23.90 15.04 -16.16
CA ARG A 149 25.21 14.91 -15.50
C ARG A 149 25.86 13.54 -15.70
N LEU A 150 25.06 12.47 -15.80
CA LEU A 150 25.54 11.08 -15.94
C LEU A 150 25.40 10.56 -17.37
N GLY A 151 24.80 11.36 -18.25
CA GLY A 151 24.65 11.05 -19.67
C GLY A 151 23.72 9.87 -19.94
N GLY A 152 23.85 9.25 -21.12
CA GLY A 152 23.03 8.13 -21.60
C GLY A 152 23.23 6.81 -20.86
N ARG A 153 23.65 6.82 -19.60
CA ARG A 153 23.90 5.63 -18.77
C ARG A 153 22.62 5.03 -18.17
N PHE A 154 21.51 5.78 -18.16
CA PHE A 154 20.27 5.32 -17.56
C PHE A 154 19.54 4.34 -18.49
N LYS A 155 19.02 3.25 -17.89
CA LYS A 155 18.17 2.26 -18.53
C LYS A 155 16.92 2.03 -17.67
N PRO A 156 15.77 1.76 -18.28
CA PRO A 156 14.57 1.44 -17.52
C PRO A 156 14.74 0.19 -16.63
N PHE A 157 14.30 0.31 -15.38
CA PHE A 157 14.17 -0.81 -14.43
C PHE A 157 12.78 -0.76 -13.80
N ILE A 158 11.77 -0.84 -14.65
CA ILE A 158 10.36 -0.60 -14.33
C ILE A 158 9.64 -1.92 -14.06
N ASN A 159 8.84 -2.00 -13.03
CA ASN A 159 8.02 -3.15 -12.62
C ASN A 159 8.82 -4.44 -12.33
N VAL A 160 10.13 -4.36 -12.09
CA VAL A 160 10.95 -5.56 -11.82
C VAL A 160 10.74 -6.06 -10.40
N ILE A 161 10.87 -5.18 -9.41
CA ILE A 161 10.65 -5.53 -8.00
C ILE A 161 9.16 -5.79 -7.75
N GLU A 162 8.29 -5.00 -8.37
CA GLU A 162 6.84 -5.14 -8.29
C GLU A 162 6.38 -6.52 -8.77
N ALA A 163 6.98 -7.07 -9.81
CA ALA A 163 6.65 -8.42 -10.29
C ALA A 163 6.93 -9.49 -9.22
N HIS A 164 8.00 -9.36 -8.44
CA HIS A 164 8.30 -10.26 -7.33
C HIS A 164 7.38 -10.05 -6.11
N ARG A 165 6.83 -8.84 -5.94
CA ARG A 165 5.90 -8.51 -4.85
C ARG A 165 4.47 -8.97 -5.11
N MET A 166 4.08 -9.21 -6.37
CA MET A 166 2.70 -9.59 -6.73
C MET A 166 2.25 -10.89 -6.05
N VAL A 167 3.12 -11.90 -6.03
CA VAL A 167 2.84 -13.20 -5.43
C VAL A 167 3.47 -13.26 -4.05
N LYS A 168 2.63 -13.34 -3.02
CA LYS A 168 3.07 -13.29 -1.62
C LYS A 168 3.63 -14.64 -1.17
N THR A 169 4.66 -14.59 -0.35
CA THR A 169 5.16 -15.76 0.38
C THR A 169 4.28 -16.07 1.59
N SER A 170 4.43 -17.24 2.19
CA SER A 170 3.64 -17.63 3.37
C SER A 170 3.82 -16.65 4.53
N TYR A 171 5.04 -16.22 4.81
CA TYR A 171 5.34 -15.29 5.90
C TYR A 171 4.80 -13.86 5.64
N GLU A 172 4.70 -13.42 4.38
CA GLU A 172 4.03 -12.16 4.01
C GLU A 172 2.52 -12.28 4.21
N LEU A 173 1.93 -13.41 3.86
CA LEU A 173 0.51 -13.70 4.10
C LEU A 173 0.16 -13.72 5.59
N ASP A 174 1.06 -14.18 6.45
CA ASP A 174 0.85 -14.14 7.90
C ASP A 174 0.76 -12.70 8.42
N ARG A 175 1.57 -11.76 7.88
CA ARG A 175 1.45 -10.33 8.18
C ARG A 175 0.10 -9.75 7.72
N MET A 176 -0.35 -10.16 6.53
CA MET A 176 -1.65 -9.74 6.00
C MET A 176 -2.83 -10.30 6.81
N ARG A 177 -2.75 -11.52 7.35
CA ARG A 177 -3.75 -12.08 8.26
C ARG A 177 -3.79 -11.32 9.59
N ALA A 178 -2.64 -10.96 10.12
CA ALA A 178 -2.55 -10.11 11.31
C ALA A 178 -3.16 -8.72 11.06
N ALA A 179 -2.85 -8.11 9.92
CA ALA A 179 -3.45 -6.84 9.49
C ALA A 179 -4.98 -6.96 9.31
N ALA A 180 -5.46 -8.07 8.75
CA ALA A 180 -6.89 -8.35 8.62
C ALA A 180 -7.59 -8.47 9.99
N SER A 181 -6.93 -9.06 10.98
CA SER A 181 -7.46 -9.13 12.33
C SER A 181 -7.53 -7.75 12.99
N ALA A 182 -6.53 -6.90 12.74
CA ALA A 182 -6.51 -5.55 13.26
C ALA A 182 -7.60 -4.65 12.66
N VAL A 183 -7.82 -4.68 11.34
CA VAL A 183 -8.89 -3.88 10.73
C VAL A 183 -10.28 -4.36 11.16
N LYS A 184 -10.49 -5.67 11.34
CA LYS A 184 -11.76 -6.20 11.88
C LYS A 184 -12.05 -5.62 13.26
N ALA A 185 -11.07 -5.58 14.15
CA ALA A 185 -11.21 -4.99 15.48
C ALA A 185 -11.54 -3.49 15.41
N GLY A 186 -10.93 -2.76 14.48
CA GLY A 186 -11.22 -1.35 14.25
C GLY A 186 -12.63 -1.10 13.74
N ILE A 187 -13.07 -1.82 12.72
CA ILE A 187 -14.43 -1.71 12.17
C ILE A 187 -15.47 -2.09 13.25
N ASP A 188 -15.25 -3.17 14.00
CA ASP A 188 -16.13 -3.58 15.09
C ASP A 188 -16.27 -2.49 16.17
N ALA A 189 -15.15 -1.85 16.54
CA ALA A 189 -15.17 -0.74 17.51
C ALA A 189 -15.94 0.48 16.97
N ALA A 190 -15.73 0.84 15.69
CA ALA A 190 -16.44 1.93 15.07
C ALA A 190 -17.97 1.65 14.97
N LEU A 191 -18.37 0.44 14.54
CA LEU A 191 -19.76 0.04 14.46
C LEU A 191 -20.48 0.13 15.81
N LYS A 192 -19.84 -0.31 16.89
CA LYS A 192 -20.36 -0.20 18.27
C LYS A 192 -20.47 1.23 18.77
N THR A 193 -19.79 2.18 18.15
CA THR A 193 -19.79 3.58 18.52
C THR A 193 -20.90 4.37 17.81
N ILE A 194 -21.52 3.82 16.77
CA ILE A 194 -22.59 4.48 16.01
C ILE A 194 -23.79 4.75 16.91
N ALA A 195 -24.15 6.03 17.06
CA ALA A 195 -25.37 6.47 17.76
C ALA A 195 -25.76 7.87 17.30
N VAL A 196 -27.05 8.20 17.35
CA VAL A 196 -27.54 9.56 17.11
C VAL A 196 -26.85 10.55 18.03
N GLY A 197 -26.39 11.68 17.48
CA GLY A 197 -25.67 12.75 18.21
C GLY A 197 -24.15 12.51 18.33
N LYS A 198 -23.62 11.32 18.04
CA LYS A 198 -22.19 11.11 17.82
C LYS A 198 -21.77 11.74 16.48
N THR A 199 -20.47 11.79 16.24
CA THR A 199 -19.91 12.36 15.01
C THR A 199 -19.09 11.32 14.24
N ASP A 200 -18.87 11.57 12.95
CA ASP A 200 -17.92 10.76 12.14
C ASP A 200 -16.50 10.78 12.73
N ASN A 201 -16.11 11.82 13.49
CA ASN A 201 -14.86 11.87 14.25
C ASN A 201 -14.82 10.83 15.39
N ASP A 202 -15.94 10.63 16.10
CA ASP A 202 -16.03 9.61 17.17
C ASP A 202 -15.82 8.21 16.57
N LEU A 203 -16.40 7.96 15.40
CA LEU A 203 -16.24 6.67 14.69
C LEU A 203 -14.81 6.47 14.21
N ALA A 204 -14.19 7.50 13.63
CA ALA A 204 -12.79 7.43 13.18
C ALA A 204 -11.84 7.18 14.36
N ALA A 205 -12.08 7.86 15.50
CA ALA A 205 -11.29 7.64 16.72
C ALA A 205 -11.43 6.19 17.23
N ALA A 206 -12.65 5.64 17.25
CA ALA A 206 -12.92 4.27 17.66
C ALA A 206 -12.26 3.25 16.71
N LEU A 207 -12.32 3.49 15.39
CA LEU A 207 -11.67 2.64 14.39
C LEU A 207 -10.15 2.58 14.61
N TYR A 208 -9.51 3.74 14.75
CA TYR A 208 -8.07 3.80 15.03
C TYR A 208 -7.72 3.14 16.35
N GLN A 209 -8.48 3.42 17.42
CA GLN A 209 -8.25 2.82 18.73
C GLN A 209 -8.34 1.28 18.65
N GLY A 210 -9.40 0.75 18.03
CA GLY A 210 -9.60 -0.70 17.89
C GLY A 210 -8.50 -1.36 17.07
N SER A 211 -8.14 -0.78 15.92
CA SER A 211 -7.09 -1.30 15.06
C SER A 211 -5.71 -1.27 15.71
N ILE A 212 -5.33 -0.15 16.33
CA ILE A 212 -4.02 0.01 17.00
C ILE A 212 -3.92 -0.91 18.22
N ALA A 213 -4.98 -1.01 19.03
CA ALA A 213 -5.02 -1.92 20.17
C ALA A 213 -4.90 -3.40 19.77
N ALA A 214 -5.33 -3.74 18.55
CA ALA A 214 -5.19 -5.07 17.96
C ALA A 214 -3.86 -5.29 17.21
N GLY A 215 -2.90 -4.37 17.32
CA GLY A 215 -1.55 -4.49 16.80
C GLY A 215 -1.30 -3.82 15.45
N SER A 216 -2.22 -2.99 14.93
CA SER A 216 -1.95 -2.23 13.71
C SER A 216 -0.91 -1.14 13.95
N GLU A 217 0.02 -1.03 13.00
CA GLU A 217 0.86 0.15 12.83
C GLU A 217 0.08 1.27 12.11
N TYR A 218 0.77 2.40 11.83
CA TYR A 218 0.19 3.46 10.99
C TYR A 218 -0.11 2.93 9.58
N ILE A 219 -1.27 3.28 9.05
CA ILE A 219 -1.73 2.82 7.74
C ILE A 219 -1.32 3.77 6.62
N GLY A 220 -1.27 3.25 5.39
CA GLY A 220 -0.81 4.01 4.22
C GLY A 220 -1.76 5.13 3.76
N HIS A 221 -2.96 5.24 4.35
CA HIS A 221 -3.98 6.21 3.94
C HIS A 221 -5.02 6.34 5.07
N PRO A 222 -5.51 7.53 5.39
CA PRO A 222 -6.54 7.67 6.41
C PRO A 222 -7.78 6.84 6.09
N PRO A 223 -8.45 6.21 7.08
CA PRO A 223 -9.68 5.47 6.84
C PRO A 223 -10.78 6.42 6.32
N MET A 224 -11.65 5.91 5.47
CA MET A 224 -12.84 6.65 5.03
C MET A 224 -13.96 6.35 6.00
N VAL A 225 -14.30 7.35 6.82
CA VAL A 225 -15.35 7.31 7.82
C VAL A 225 -16.27 8.49 7.59
N VAL A 226 -17.46 8.24 7.10
CA VAL A 226 -18.42 9.30 6.73
C VAL A 226 -19.83 8.89 7.08
N THR A 227 -20.67 9.90 7.37
CA THR A 227 -22.08 9.70 7.69
C THR A 227 -22.99 10.62 6.86
N GLY A 228 -24.23 10.17 6.68
CA GLY A 228 -25.28 10.88 5.98
C GLY A 228 -24.97 11.17 4.52
N PRO A 229 -25.47 12.30 3.96
CA PRO A 229 -25.30 12.63 2.54
C PRO A 229 -23.83 12.71 2.09
N ARG A 230 -22.90 13.00 3.00
CA ARG A 230 -21.47 13.02 2.65
C ARG A 230 -20.92 11.66 2.26
N SER A 231 -21.57 10.57 2.59
CA SER A 231 -21.17 9.22 2.17
C SER A 231 -21.26 9.04 0.65
N GLU A 232 -22.02 9.88 -0.09
CA GLU A 232 -22.02 9.85 -1.56
C GLU A 232 -20.70 10.32 -2.20
N LEU A 233 -19.84 10.96 -1.40
CA LEU A 233 -18.56 11.50 -1.89
C LEU A 233 -17.44 10.49 -1.72
N CYS A 234 -16.99 9.91 -2.83
CA CYS A 234 -15.83 9.03 -2.84
C CYS A 234 -14.59 9.75 -2.26
N PHE A 235 -13.82 9.05 -1.43
CA PHE A 235 -12.65 9.58 -0.71
C PHE A 235 -12.94 10.69 0.31
N ALA A 236 -14.20 10.90 0.70
CA ALA A 236 -14.51 11.80 1.81
C ALA A 236 -14.01 11.21 3.13
N LEU A 237 -13.47 12.09 3.98
CA LEU A 237 -12.99 11.75 5.32
C LEU A 237 -13.91 12.36 6.37
N TRP A 238 -13.80 11.95 7.62
CA TRP A 238 -14.52 12.52 8.75
C TRP A 238 -14.29 14.03 8.87
N LYS A 239 -15.32 14.76 9.26
CA LYS A 239 -15.29 16.23 9.32
C LYS A 239 -16.26 16.80 10.39
N ARG A 240 -16.40 16.11 11.50
CA ARG A 240 -17.29 16.51 12.61
C ARG A 240 -18.79 16.55 12.23
N ASN A 241 -19.21 15.71 11.27
CA ASN A 241 -20.62 15.60 10.96
C ASN A 241 -21.33 14.79 12.04
N THR A 242 -22.42 15.34 12.56
CA THR A 242 -23.27 14.66 13.52
C THR A 242 -24.07 13.57 12.84
N ILE A 243 -24.16 12.42 13.48
CA ILE A 243 -24.95 11.28 13.03
C ILE A 243 -26.41 11.52 13.36
N GLU A 244 -27.27 11.42 12.37
CA GLU A 244 -28.71 11.61 12.48
C GLU A 244 -29.46 10.30 12.15
N LYS A 245 -30.71 10.22 12.58
CA LYS A 245 -31.60 9.13 12.22
C LYS A 245 -31.86 9.10 10.71
N GLY A 246 -31.69 7.95 10.11
CA GLY A 246 -31.80 7.74 8.66
C GLY A 246 -30.46 7.80 7.92
N ASP A 247 -29.40 8.24 8.56
CA ASP A 247 -28.08 8.33 7.95
C ASP A 247 -27.53 6.95 7.55
N VAL A 248 -26.91 6.90 6.40
CA VAL A 248 -25.98 5.84 6.03
C VAL A 248 -24.61 6.19 6.60
N VAL A 249 -24.00 5.25 7.30
CA VAL A 249 -22.62 5.33 7.77
C VAL A 249 -21.78 4.39 6.90
N LEU A 250 -20.73 4.94 6.28
CA LEU A 250 -19.74 4.18 5.52
C LEU A 250 -18.43 4.19 6.32
N LEU A 251 -17.94 2.98 6.60
CA LEU A 251 -16.68 2.73 7.27
C LEU A 251 -15.78 1.93 6.32
N GLU A 252 -14.63 2.48 5.94
CA GLU A 252 -13.56 1.76 5.27
C GLU A 252 -12.26 2.00 6.02
N GLY A 253 -11.60 0.92 6.41
CA GLY A 253 -10.34 1.00 7.13
C GLY A 253 -9.33 -0.05 6.66
N ALA A 254 -8.12 0.08 7.17
CA ALA A 254 -7.06 -0.89 7.00
C ALA A 254 -6.43 -1.23 8.35
N GLY A 255 -5.89 -2.45 8.46
CA GLY A 255 -4.85 -2.81 9.39
C GLY A 255 -3.51 -2.84 8.68
N CYS A 256 -2.44 -2.63 9.42
CA CYS A 256 -1.07 -2.65 8.91
C CYS A 256 -0.17 -3.37 9.92
N VAL A 257 0.51 -4.43 9.48
CA VAL A 257 1.51 -5.13 10.28
C VAL A 257 2.75 -5.34 9.43
N ASP A 258 3.89 -4.85 9.90
CA ASP A 258 5.14 -4.86 9.13
C ASP A 258 4.93 -4.32 7.70
N ARG A 259 4.23 -3.19 7.58
CA ARG A 259 3.84 -2.50 6.33
C ARG A 259 2.91 -3.27 5.40
N TYR A 260 2.55 -4.53 5.70
CA TYR A 260 1.55 -5.29 4.95
C TYR A 260 0.15 -4.89 5.40
N HIS A 261 -0.71 -4.60 4.44
CA HIS A 261 -2.06 -4.09 4.69
C HIS A 261 -3.14 -5.11 4.34
N ALA A 262 -4.22 -5.07 5.11
CA ALA A 262 -5.51 -5.65 4.73
C ALA A 262 -6.60 -4.63 5.03
N MET A 263 -7.57 -4.52 4.13
CA MET A 263 -8.63 -3.52 4.18
C MET A 263 -9.99 -4.19 4.26
N MET A 264 -10.95 -3.47 4.84
CA MET A 264 -12.34 -3.88 4.90
C MET A 264 -13.26 -2.65 4.93
N SER A 265 -14.38 -2.73 4.23
CA SER A 265 -15.45 -1.74 4.33
C SER A 265 -16.74 -2.39 4.80
N ARG A 266 -17.48 -1.66 5.63
CA ARG A 266 -18.86 -1.99 6.04
C ARG A 266 -19.71 -0.74 6.03
N SER A 267 -20.99 -0.93 5.75
CA SER A 267 -21.98 0.15 5.82
C SER A 267 -23.10 -0.20 6.81
N ALA A 268 -23.62 0.80 7.48
CA ALA A 268 -24.74 0.70 8.39
C ALA A 268 -25.78 1.80 8.13
N VAL A 269 -27.00 1.60 8.58
CA VAL A 269 -28.07 2.62 8.57
C VAL A 269 -28.50 2.88 10.01
N VAL A 270 -28.62 4.15 10.37
CA VAL A 270 -29.09 4.57 11.69
C VAL A 270 -30.63 4.60 11.70
N GLY A 271 -31.22 3.61 12.36
CA GLY A 271 -32.66 3.32 12.29
C GLY A 271 -32.99 2.30 11.20
N LYS A 272 -34.15 2.44 10.56
CA LYS A 272 -34.62 1.51 9.54
C LYS A 272 -34.08 1.82 8.16
N ALA A 273 -33.50 0.81 7.52
CA ALA A 273 -33.05 0.90 6.14
C ALA A 273 -34.23 0.96 5.18
N THR A 274 -34.16 1.87 4.21
CA THR A 274 -35.12 1.95 3.09
C THR A 274 -34.93 0.76 2.12
N ASP A 275 -35.93 0.51 1.26
CA ASP A 275 -35.81 -0.51 0.23
C ASP A 275 -34.63 -0.21 -0.73
N GLU A 276 -34.34 1.08 -0.96
CA GLU A 276 -33.19 1.51 -1.77
C GLU A 276 -31.86 1.20 -1.10
N HIS A 277 -31.74 1.38 0.23
CA HIS A 277 -30.58 1.00 1.01
C HIS A 277 -30.34 -0.51 0.92
N LYS A 278 -31.38 -1.31 1.16
CA LYS A 278 -31.32 -2.79 1.11
C LYS A 278 -30.92 -3.28 -0.28
N ALA A 279 -31.60 -2.81 -1.33
CA ALA A 279 -31.28 -3.19 -2.70
C ALA A 279 -29.85 -2.84 -3.11
N THR A 280 -29.32 -1.72 -2.59
CA THR A 280 -27.93 -1.32 -2.84
C THR A 280 -26.95 -2.24 -2.10
N ALA A 281 -27.20 -2.52 -0.83
CA ALA A 281 -26.36 -3.43 -0.04
C ALA A 281 -26.35 -4.85 -0.61
N ASP A 282 -27.53 -5.39 -0.97
CA ASP A 282 -27.68 -6.72 -1.61
C ASP A 282 -26.90 -6.80 -2.92
N ALA A 283 -26.87 -5.72 -3.71
CA ALA A 283 -26.09 -5.69 -4.94
C ALA A 283 -24.58 -5.69 -4.65
N LEU A 284 -24.12 -4.94 -3.63
CA LEU A 284 -22.71 -4.93 -3.23
C LEU A 284 -22.25 -6.30 -2.72
N VAL A 285 -23.07 -6.98 -1.91
CA VAL A 285 -22.79 -8.34 -1.43
C VAL A 285 -22.73 -9.32 -2.60
N GLU A 286 -23.70 -9.27 -3.55
CA GLU A 286 -23.68 -10.14 -4.73
C GLU A 286 -22.44 -9.93 -5.60
N ILE A 287 -21.97 -8.69 -5.77
CA ILE A 287 -20.74 -8.39 -6.51
C ILE A 287 -19.53 -8.99 -5.79
N LEU A 288 -19.42 -8.77 -4.47
CA LEU A 288 -18.33 -9.27 -3.65
C LEU A 288 -18.26 -10.81 -3.69
N GLU A 289 -19.38 -11.48 -3.51
CA GLU A 289 -19.47 -12.95 -3.58
C GLU A 289 -19.16 -13.45 -4.98
N THR A 290 -19.68 -12.79 -6.03
CA THR A 290 -19.35 -13.15 -7.42
C THR A 290 -17.84 -13.05 -7.68
N ALA A 291 -17.17 -12.02 -7.15
CA ALA A 291 -15.73 -11.89 -7.28
C ALA A 291 -15.01 -13.04 -6.56
N ILE A 292 -15.39 -13.33 -5.30
CA ILE A 292 -14.80 -14.41 -4.49
C ILE A 292 -14.97 -15.77 -5.18
N ASP A 293 -16.15 -16.07 -5.71
CA ASP A 293 -16.45 -17.33 -6.40
C ASP A 293 -15.70 -17.47 -7.73
N THR A 294 -15.39 -16.35 -8.40
CA THR A 294 -14.72 -16.33 -9.71
C THR A 294 -13.19 -16.35 -9.57
N ILE A 295 -12.66 -15.79 -8.47
CA ILE A 295 -11.22 -15.71 -8.22
C ILE A 295 -10.64 -17.10 -8.00
N LYS A 296 -9.80 -17.55 -8.93
CA LYS A 296 -9.00 -18.79 -8.83
C LYS A 296 -7.82 -18.73 -9.79
N PRO A 297 -6.80 -19.57 -9.64
CA PRO A 297 -5.68 -19.63 -10.58
C PRO A 297 -6.15 -19.88 -12.02
N GLY A 298 -5.49 -19.21 -12.97
CA GLY A 298 -5.76 -19.36 -14.39
C GLY A 298 -6.88 -18.47 -14.94
N VAL A 299 -7.72 -17.89 -14.09
CA VAL A 299 -8.72 -16.87 -14.51
C VAL A 299 -8.02 -15.54 -14.70
N THR A 300 -8.46 -14.75 -15.66
CA THR A 300 -7.91 -13.41 -15.88
C THR A 300 -8.60 -12.34 -15.01
N SER A 301 -7.89 -11.26 -14.75
CA SER A 301 -8.42 -10.06 -14.10
C SER A 301 -9.72 -9.57 -14.77
N GLY A 302 -9.71 -9.54 -16.10
CA GLY A 302 -10.87 -9.10 -16.91
C GLY A 302 -12.08 -10.01 -16.78
N GLU A 303 -11.90 -11.33 -16.66
CA GLU A 303 -13.00 -12.29 -16.46
C GLU A 303 -13.69 -12.10 -15.12
N VAL A 304 -12.93 -11.86 -14.04
CA VAL A 304 -13.51 -11.57 -12.72
C VAL A 304 -14.30 -10.26 -12.75
N ASP A 305 -13.71 -9.18 -13.29
CA ASP A 305 -14.40 -7.89 -13.40
C ASP A 305 -15.65 -7.97 -14.27
N PHE A 306 -15.59 -8.71 -15.38
CA PHE A 306 -16.74 -8.92 -16.26
C PHE A 306 -17.89 -9.65 -15.55
N ALA A 307 -17.60 -10.73 -14.80
CA ALA A 307 -18.62 -11.46 -14.05
C ALA A 307 -19.33 -10.55 -13.03
N CYS A 308 -18.59 -9.71 -12.32
CA CYS A 308 -19.14 -8.72 -11.39
C CYS A 308 -20.02 -7.69 -12.10
N ARG A 309 -19.55 -7.10 -13.19
CA ARG A 309 -20.32 -6.09 -13.95
C ARG A 309 -21.61 -6.66 -14.51
N GLN A 310 -21.64 -7.90 -14.98
CA GLN A 310 -22.87 -8.55 -15.43
C GLN A 310 -23.96 -8.60 -14.34
N LYS A 311 -23.55 -8.81 -13.07
CA LYS A 311 -24.51 -8.81 -11.93
C LYS A 311 -25.12 -7.43 -11.72
N VAL A 312 -24.27 -6.39 -11.77
CA VAL A 312 -24.69 -5.00 -11.58
C VAL A 312 -25.64 -4.55 -12.70
N GLU A 313 -25.31 -4.88 -13.94
CA GLU A 313 -26.15 -4.53 -15.12
C GLU A 313 -27.52 -5.21 -15.05
N LYS A 314 -27.58 -6.48 -14.66
CA LYS A 314 -28.86 -7.20 -14.47
C LYS A 314 -29.77 -6.55 -13.43
N ARG A 315 -29.21 -5.84 -12.46
CA ARG A 315 -29.98 -5.08 -11.45
C ARG A 315 -30.30 -3.64 -11.88
N GLY A 316 -29.84 -3.20 -13.08
CA GLY A 316 -29.99 -1.82 -13.54
C GLY A 316 -29.19 -0.81 -12.72
N LEU A 317 -28.12 -1.23 -12.06
CA LEU A 317 -27.30 -0.41 -11.18
C LEU A 317 -25.91 -0.07 -11.78
N GLY A 318 -25.65 -0.43 -13.04
CA GLY A 318 -24.36 -0.25 -13.71
C GLY A 318 -23.80 1.17 -13.65
N GLN A 319 -24.69 2.17 -13.75
CA GLN A 319 -24.33 3.59 -13.65
C GLN A 319 -23.68 4.00 -12.32
N TYR A 320 -23.87 3.24 -11.24
CA TYR A 320 -23.34 3.51 -9.91
C TYR A 320 -22.04 2.74 -9.62
N PHE A 321 -21.73 1.70 -10.42
CA PHE A 321 -20.51 0.90 -10.28
C PHE A 321 -19.41 1.45 -11.18
N LYS A 322 -18.74 2.52 -10.71
CA LYS A 322 -17.81 3.32 -11.51
C LYS A 322 -16.34 2.87 -11.41
N SER A 323 -16.00 2.13 -10.34
CA SER A 323 -14.62 1.71 -10.07
C SER A 323 -14.30 0.35 -10.71
N ARG A 324 -13.04 -0.04 -10.66
CA ARG A 324 -12.59 -1.42 -10.85
C ARG A 324 -13.13 -2.30 -9.73
N THR A 325 -13.25 -3.61 -9.97
CA THR A 325 -13.80 -4.56 -8.99
C THR A 325 -12.89 -4.74 -7.78
N ALA A 326 -11.55 -4.75 -8.00
CA ALA A 326 -10.57 -4.88 -6.92
C ALA A 326 -9.22 -4.27 -7.31
N TYR A 327 -8.38 -4.11 -6.31
CA TYR A 327 -6.98 -3.73 -6.50
C TYR A 327 -6.05 -4.60 -5.66
N GLY A 328 -4.81 -4.78 -6.13
CA GLY A 328 -3.76 -5.49 -5.42
C GLY A 328 -3.41 -4.84 -4.09
N ILE A 329 -3.11 -5.68 -3.11
CA ILE A 329 -2.72 -5.24 -1.77
C ILE A 329 -1.46 -5.95 -1.31
N GLY A 330 -0.76 -5.34 -0.36
CA GLY A 330 0.49 -5.84 0.20
C GLY A 330 1.17 -4.75 1.00
N ILE A 331 2.38 -4.37 0.59
CA ILE A 331 3.14 -3.30 1.23
C ILE A 331 2.57 -1.94 0.81
N GLY A 332 2.33 -1.07 1.80
CA GLY A 332 1.88 0.29 1.57
C GLY A 332 2.54 1.30 2.50
N PHE A 333 2.78 2.49 1.95
CA PHE A 333 3.25 3.67 2.66
C PHE A 333 2.36 4.86 2.30
N PRO A 334 2.13 5.84 3.21
CA PRO A 334 1.39 7.03 2.85
C PRO A 334 1.97 7.70 1.58
N PRO A 335 1.11 8.18 0.69
CA PRO A 335 -0.33 8.35 0.86
C PRO A 335 -1.19 7.18 0.36
N ASN A 336 -0.67 5.96 0.22
CA ASN A 336 -1.40 4.84 -0.36
C ASN A 336 -1.20 3.56 0.45
N TRP A 337 -2.28 2.80 0.65
CA TRP A 337 -2.25 1.47 1.27
C TRP A 337 -2.31 0.30 0.27
N ALA A 338 -2.38 0.60 -1.04
CA ALA A 338 -2.67 -0.37 -2.09
C ALA A 338 -1.50 -0.57 -3.06
N GLU A 339 -1.41 -1.74 -3.63
CA GLU A 339 -0.55 -2.11 -4.76
C GLU A 339 -1.31 -2.06 -6.11
N GLY A 340 -2.40 -1.33 -6.16
CA GLY A 340 -3.30 -1.28 -7.32
C GLY A 340 -2.71 -0.69 -8.59
N HIS A 341 -1.54 -0.06 -8.52
CA HIS A 341 -0.75 0.35 -9.67
C HIS A 341 0.02 -0.82 -10.30
N ILE A 342 0.33 -1.87 -9.51
CA ILE A 342 1.01 -3.08 -9.97
C ILE A 342 -0.01 -4.00 -10.64
N TYR A 343 -1.11 -4.33 -9.96
CA TYR A 343 -2.16 -5.22 -10.46
C TYR A 343 -3.52 -4.89 -9.87
N SER A 344 -4.58 -5.24 -10.62
CA SER A 344 -5.97 -4.96 -10.23
C SER A 344 -6.90 -5.95 -10.91
N LEU A 345 -8.16 -6.04 -10.47
CA LEU A 345 -9.25 -6.70 -11.22
C LEU A 345 -10.05 -5.62 -11.92
N ARG A 346 -9.90 -5.51 -13.25
CA ARG A 346 -10.43 -4.40 -14.07
C ARG A 346 -10.82 -4.84 -15.46
N PRO A 347 -11.66 -4.06 -16.17
CA PRO A 347 -12.13 -4.43 -17.50
C PRO A 347 -10.99 -4.75 -18.47
N ASN A 348 -11.17 -5.82 -19.24
CA ASN A 348 -10.29 -6.23 -20.34
C ASN A 348 -8.82 -6.43 -19.98
N ASP A 349 -8.50 -6.66 -18.71
CA ASP A 349 -7.13 -6.91 -18.27
C ASP A 349 -6.77 -8.39 -18.46
N PRO A 350 -5.75 -8.74 -19.28
CA PRO A 350 -5.38 -10.11 -19.58
C PRO A 350 -4.53 -10.75 -18.48
N MET A 351 -4.23 -10.04 -17.39
CA MET A 351 -3.41 -10.57 -16.30
C MET A 351 -4.04 -11.83 -15.71
N VAL A 352 -3.30 -12.93 -15.74
CA VAL A 352 -3.73 -14.22 -15.21
C VAL A 352 -3.48 -14.28 -13.71
N LEU A 353 -4.49 -14.68 -12.94
CA LEU A 353 -4.38 -14.84 -11.49
C LEU A 353 -3.52 -16.04 -11.14
N GLN A 354 -2.66 -15.86 -10.15
CA GLN A 354 -1.77 -16.88 -9.62
C GLN A 354 -2.03 -17.09 -8.12
N PRO A 355 -1.77 -18.29 -7.57
CA PRO A 355 -1.81 -18.50 -6.13
C PRO A 355 -1.00 -17.46 -5.38
N ASN A 356 -1.50 -17.04 -4.22
CA ASN A 356 -0.90 -16.04 -3.35
C ASN A 356 -0.91 -14.58 -3.85
N MET A 357 -1.54 -14.28 -4.97
CA MET A 357 -1.96 -12.92 -5.26
C MET A 357 -3.03 -12.48 -4.25
N THR A 358 -3.01 -11.22 -3.84
CA THR A 358 -3.91 -10.69 -2.82
C THR A 358 -4.61 -9.43 -3.32
N PHE A 359 -5.90 -9.31 -3.02
CA PHE A 359 -6.73 -8.21 -3.50
C PHE A 359 -7.62 -7.64 -2.39
N HIS A 360 -7.89 -6.36 -2.46
CA HIS A 360 -9.05 -5.76 -1.81
C HIS A 360 -10.19 -5.72 -2.82
N VAL A 361 -11.16 -6.62 -2.69
CA VAL A 361 -12.38 -6.63 -3.49
C VAL A 361 -13.33 -5.63 -2.88
N ILE A 362 -13.53 -4.50 -3.59
CA ILE A 362 -14.25 -3.34 -3.04
C ILE A 362 -15.36 -2.84 -3.97
N PRO A 363 -16.48 -3.53 -4.05
CA PRO A 363 -17.66 -2.97 -4.69
C PRO A 363 -18.18 -1.77 -3.88
N THR A 364 -18.37 -0.65 -4.57
CA THR A 364 -18.87 0.60 -4.02
C THR A 364 -19.97 1.16 -4.91
N MET A 365 -20.98 1.75 -4.31
CA MET A 365 -22.02 2.51 -5.03
C MET A 365 -22.25 3.85 -4.36
N PHE A 366 -22.04 4.92 -5.12
CA PHE A 366 -22.29 6.29 -4.71
C PHE A 366 -23.54 6.80 -5.42
N ARG A 367 -24.63 6.95 -4.65
CA ARG A 367 -25.95 7.37 -5.12
C ARG A 367 -26.26 8.77 -4.58
N LYS A 368 -27.28 9.42 -5.13
CA LYS A 368 -27.71 10.72 -4.59
C LYS A 368 -28.21 10.56 -3.17
N GLY A 369 -27.55 11.24 -2.23
CA GLY A 369 -27.88 11.26 -0.81
C GLY A 369 -27.19 10.21 0.05
N PHE A 370 -26.57 9.19 -0.53
CA PHE A 370 -25.78 8.21 0.23
C PHE A 370 -24.78 7.43 -0.63
N GLY A 371 -23.74 6.92 0.02
CA GLY A 371 -22.80 5.96 -0.56
C GLY A 371 -22.63 4.75 0.35
N MET A 372 -22.41 3.59 -0.24
CA MET A 372 -22.19 2.33 0.47
C MET A 372 -21.01 1.58 -0.11
N ALA A 373 -20.30 0.86 0.76
CA ALA A 373 -19.26 -0.11 0.41
C ALA A 373 -19.37 -1.32 1.32
N ILE A 374 -19.22 -2.52 0.75
CA ILE A 374 -19.08 -3.77 1.47
C ILE A 374 -17.93 -4.52 0.80
N SER A 375 -16.82 -4.69 1.50
CA SER A 375 -15.58 -5.18 0.89
C SER A 375 -14.82 -6.14 1.79
N ASP A 376 -14.00 -6.98 1.17
CA ASP A 376 -13.08 -7.85 1.88
C ASP A 376 -11.71 -7.89 1.20
N SER A 377 -10.66 -8.11 2.01
CA SER A 377 -9.35 -8.53 1.52
C SER A 377 -9.34 -10.03 1.30
N VAL A 378 -8.82 -10.45 0.13
CA VAL A 378 -8.81 -11.85 -0.28
C VAL A 378 -7.43 -12.28 -0.80
N ARG A 379 -7.19 -13.59 -0.78
CA ARG A 379 -6.02 -14.24 -1.36
C ARG A 379 -6.47 -15.31 -2.37
N VAL A 380 -5.80 -15.40 -3.51
CA VAL A 380 -5.94 -16.51 -4.45
C VAL A 380 -5.29 -17.76 -3.83
N THR A 381 -6.04 -18.84 -3.68
CA THR A 381 -5.52 -20.14 -3.22
C THR A 381 -5.09 -21.02 -4.41
N GLU A 382 -4.73 -22.27 -4.17
CA GLU A 382 -4.37 -23.21 -5.25
C GLU A 382 -5.59 -23.59 -6.12
N ASP A 383 -6.82 -23.46 -5.59
CA ASP A 383 -8.05 -23.92 -6.22
C ASP A 383 -9.20 -22.90 -6.16
N GLY A 384 -9.03 -21.76 -5.51
CA GLY A 384 -10.09 -20.78 -5.30
C GLY A 384 -9.61 -19.50 -4.61
N CYS A 385 -10.38 -19.06 -3.59
CA CYS A 385 -10.21 -17.78 -2.91
C CYS A 385 -10.37 -17.92 -1.38
N GLU A 386 -9.42 -17.40 -0.62
CA GLU A 386 -9.45 -17.25 0.84
C GLU A 386 -9.86 -15.82 1.20
N VAL A 387 -10.87 -15.64 2.04
CA VAL A 387 -11.25 -14.34 2.58
C VAL A 387 -10.47 -14.07 3.87
N LEU A 388 -9.56 -13.08 3.85
CA LEU A 388 -8.70 -12.74 4.99
C LEU A 388 -9.48 -11.95 6.07
N THR A 389 -10.39 -11.07 5.66
CA THR A 389 -11.16 -10.19 6.54
C THR A 389 -12.55 -10.73 6.87
N ASN A 390 -12.73 -12.05 6.90
CA ASN A 390 -14.02 -12.67 7.13
C ASN A 390 -14.79 -12.03 8.31
N TYR A 391 -15.89 -11.32 7.98
CA TYR A 391 -16.75 -10.55 8.88
C TYR A 391 -18.15 -10.43 8.25
N PRO A 392 -19.26 -10.35 9.04
CA PRO A 392 -20.61 -10.24 8.49
C PRO A 392 -20.74 -9.15 7.42
N ARG A 393 -21.46 -9.46 6.34
CA ARG A 393 -21.65 -8.58 5.17
C ARG A 393 -23.03 -7.95 5.10
N ASP A 394 -23.93 -8.34 5.98
CA ASP A 394 -25.29 -7.79 6.02
C ASP A 394 -25.26 -6.30 6.29
N LEU A 395 -26.21 -5.56 5.66
CA LEU A 395 -26.44 -4.17 6.02
C LEU A 395 -26.95 -4.09 7.45
N MET A 396 -26.20 -3.43 8.32
CA MET A 396 -26.57 -3.28 9.72
C MET A 396 -27.58 -2.14 9.90
N GLU A 397 -28.69 -2.45 10.57
CA GLU A 397 -29.61 -1.43 11.11
C GLU A 397 -29.22 -1.17 12.56
N ILE A 398 -28.87 0.07 12.89
CA ILE A 398 -28.47 0.49 14.25
C ILE A 398 -29.67 1.15 14.91
N ASP A 399 -30.06 0.69 16.08
CA ASP A 399 -31.16 1.30 16.85
C ASP A 399 -30.88 2.78 17.12
N ALA A 400 -31.89 3.62 16.85
CA ALA A 400 -31.79 5.09 16.87
C ALA A 400 -32.60 5.72 18.04
#